data_deb0985c9549c6c53a365a005efac8c7
#
_entry.id   deb0985c9549c6c53a365a005efac8c7
#
_cell.length_a   1.000
_cell.length_b   1.000
_cell.length_c   1.000
_cell.angle_alpha   90.00
_cell.angle_beta   90.00
_cell.angle_gamma   90.00
#
_symmetry.space_group_name_H-M   'P 1'
#
loop_
_entity.id
_entity.type
_entity.pdbx_description
1 polymer ?
#
loop_
_entity_poly.entity_id
_entity_poly.type
_entity_poly.pdbx_seq_one_letter_code
_entity_poly.pdbx_strand_id
1 'polypeptide(L)'
;MNRDFIVTKEHRRFVEFANAIRKDATIGICHGDAGVGKTQSARRYAHWDALGSFIDDWGPRSESDLAIYATAHRARTVFYTPEVQPKYRTLIKDIEFYRGKLDACIMEHLMATGQRDRLHMRRSSGEKLTQLI
;
A
#
# COMPACT_ATOMS: atom_id res chain seq x y z
N MET A 1 5.69 18.98 -7.26
CA MET A 1 4.62 19.53 -8.08
C MET A 1 3.36 18.69 -7.91
N ASN A 2 2.39 19.23 -7.18
CA ASN A 2 1.10 18.55 -7.03
C ASN A 2 0.32 18.68 -8.33
N ARG A 3 0.32 17.62 -9.12
CA ARG A 3 -0.67 17.50 -10.19
C ARG A 3 -1.99 17.13 -9.54
N ASP A 4 -2.99 17.96 -9.71
CA ASP A 4 -4.34 17.63 -9.25
C ASP A 4 -4.79 16.33 -9.89
N PHE A 5 -5.08 15.35 -9.04
CA PHE A 5 -5.55 14.05 -9.52
C PHE A 5 -7.02 14.17 -9.93
N ILE A 6 -7.31 13.88 -11.19
CA ILE A 6 -8.68 13.91 -11.71
C ILE A 6 -9.31 12.53 -11.48
N VAL A 7 -10.41 12.50 -10.73
CA VAL A 7 -11.19 11.27 -10.51
C VAL A 7 -12.03 10.99 -11.75
N THR A 8 -11.59 10.00 -12.55
CA THR A 8 -12.29 9.56 -13.74
C THR A 8 -13.21 8.37 -13.45
N LYS A 9 -14.06 8.03 -14.42
CA LYS A 9 -14.89 6.81 -14.37
C LYS A 9 -14.02 5.54 -14.25
N GLU A 10 -12.91 5.51 -14.99
CA GLU A 10 -11.95 4.42 -14.98
C GLU A 10 -11.28 4.29 -13.61
N HIS A 11 -10.94 5.40 -12.97
CA HIS A 11 -10.39 5.37 -11.61
C HIS A 11 -11.39 4.78 -10.61
N ARG A 12 -12.65 5.16 -10.68
CA ARG A 12 -13.70 4.61 -9.81
C ARG A 12 -13.85 3.10 -9.98
N ARG A 13 -13.84 2.63 -11.24
CA ARG A 13 -13.85 1.19 -11.54
C ARG A 13 -12.63 0.47 -10.98
N PHE A 14 -11.47 1.09 -11.08
CA PHE A 14 -10.24 0.55 -10.48
C PHE A 14 -10.38 0.41 -8.95
N VAL A 15 -10.88 1.42 -8.27
CA VAL A 15 -11.08 1.39 -6.80
C VAL A 15 -12.05 0.28 -6.41
N GLU A 16 -13.15 0.13 -7.10
CA GLU A 16 -14.13 -0.95 -6.87
C GLU A 16 -13.49 -2.33 -7.04
N PHE A 17 -12.73 -2.49 -8.11
CA PHE A 17 -12.00 -3.72 -8.40
C PHE A 17 -10.97 -4.05 -7.30
N ALA A 18 -10.15 -3.09 -6.91
CA ALA A 18 -9.12 -3.28 -5.89
C ALA A 18 -9.75 -3.59 -4.51
N ASN A 19 -10.84 -2.94 -4.16
CA ASN A 19 -11.57 -3.20 -2.93
C ASN A 19 -12.19 -4.60 -2.90
N ALA A 20 -12.74 -5.06 -4.04
CA ALA A 20 -13.29 -6.41 -4.15
C ALA A 20 -12.21 -7.48 -3.97
N ILE A 21 -11.05 -7.29 -4.59
CA ILE A 21 -9.90 -8.20 -4.43
C ILE A 21 -9.43 -8.26 -2.99
N ARG A 22 -9.36 -7.10 -2.32
CA ARG A 22 -8.99 -7.03 -0.91
C ARG A 22 -9.98 -7.80 -0.03
N LYS A 23 -11.27 -7.59 -0.25
CA LYS A 23 -12.36 -8.23 0.50
C LYS A 23 -12.33 -9.74 0.35
N ASP A 24 -12.15 -10.22 -0.88
CA ASP A 24 -12.20 -11.65 -1.20
C ASP A 24 -10.83 -12.35 -0.99
N ALA A 25 -9.78 -11.58 -0.68
CA ALA A 25 -8.41 -12.08 -0.52
C ALA A 25 -7.94 -12.91 -1.72
N THR A 26 -8.22 -12.42 -2.93
CA THR A 26 -7.92 -13.09 -4.20
C THR A 26 -6.84 -12.37 -4.99
N ILE A 27 -6.51 -12.91 -6.15
CA ILE A 27 -5.62 -12.29 -7.14
C ILE A 27 -6.47 -11.81 -8.31
N GLY A 28 -6.28 -10.56 -8.70
CA GLY A 28 -6.97 -9.99 -9.85
C GLY A 28 -5.99 -9.37 -10.83
N ILE A 29 -6.39 -9.31 -12.09
CA ILE A 29 -5.61 -8.69 -13.16
C ILE A 29 -6.40 -7.51 -13.72
N CYS A 30 -5.77 -6.33 -13.70
CA CYS A 30 -6.31 -5.13 -14.32
C CYS A 30 -5.55 -4.88 -15.61
N HIS A 31 -6.24 -4.89 -16.73
CA HIS A 31 -5.66 -4.64 -18.05
C HIS A 31 -6.47 -3.60 -18.83
N GLY A 32 -5.88 -3.07 -19.86
CA GLY A 32 -6.48 -2.05 -20.73
C GLY A 32 -5.41 -1.40 -21.58
N ASP A 33 -5.86 -0.50 -22.46
CA ASP A 33 -4.96 0.21 -23.36
C ASP A 33 -3.95 1.07 -22.59
N ALA A 34 -2.78 1.30 -23.20
CA ALA A 34 -1.79 2.21 -22.67
C ALA A 34 -2.38 3.63 -22.55
N GLY A 35 -2.04 4.33 -21.46
CA GLY A 35 -2.48 5.71 -21.26
C GLY A 35 -3.87 5.89 -20.65
N VAL A 36 -4.57 4.82 -20.27
CA VAL A 36 -5.88 4.94 -19.59
C VAL A 36 -5.78 5.20 -18.08
N GLY A 37 -4.56 5.45 -17.56
CA GLY A 37 -4.35 5.85 -16.19
C GLY A 37 -4.27 4.73 -15.15
N LYS A 38 -4.02 3.48 -15.56
CA LYS A 38 -3.90 2.33 -14.64
C LYS A 38 -2.85 2.55 -13.55
N THR A 39 -1.66 2.95 -13.93
CA THR A 39 -0.56 3.21 -12.98
C THR A 39 -0.89 4.33 -12.03
N GLN A 40 -1.46 5.43 -12.53
CA GLN A 40 -1.85 6.57 -11.70
C GLN A 40 -2.96 6.19 -10.72
N SER A 41 -3.93 5.40 -11.15
CA SER A 41 -4.99 4.89 -10.28
C SER A 41 -4.44 3.99 -9.17
N ALA A 42 -3.50 3.10 -9.49
CA ALA A 42 -2.85 2.23 -8.52
C ALA A 42 -2.04 3.03 -7.49
N ARG A 43 -1.25 4.00 -7.95
CA ARG A 43 -0.49 4.88 -7.06
C ARG A 43 -1.40 5.67 -6.13
N ARG A 44 -2.48 6.22 -6.66
CA ARG A 44 -3.47 6.98 -5.88
C ARG A 44 -4.15 6.10 -4.84
N TYR A 45 -4.56 4.91 -5.22
CA TYR A 45 -5.19 3.95 -4.32
C TYR A 45 -4.28 3.57 -3.15
N ALA A 46 -2.99 3.39 -3.41
CA ALA A 46 -1.98 3.03 -2.42
C ALA A 46 -1.46 4.24 -1.61
N HIS A 47 -1.85 5.47 -1.95
CA HIS A 47 -1.25 6.70 -1.41
C HIS A 47 0.28 6.71 -1.53
N TRP A 48 0.80 6.18 -2.63
CA TRP A 48 2.22 5.88 -2.77
C TRP A 48 3.10 7.11 -2.95
N ASP A 49 2.55 8.24 -3.40
CA ASP A 49 3.31 9.48 -3.49
C ASP A 49 3.85 9.94 -2.13
N ALA A 50 3.09 9.71 -1.05
CA ALA A 50 3.53 10.00 0.31
C ALA A 50 4.30 8.83 0.93
N LEU A 51 3.77 7.61 0.81
CA LEU A 51 4.30 6.42 1.48
C LEU A 51 5.60 5.90 0.86
N GLY A 52 5.70 5.92 -0.47
CA GLY A 52 6.88 5.41 -1.17
C GLY A 52 8.15 6.16 -0.78
N SER A 53 8.12 7.48 -0.80
CA SER A 53 9.26 8.31 -0.40
C SER A 53 9.60 8.15 1.08
N PHE A 54 8.60 8.04 1.94
CA PHE A 54 8.82 7.81 3.37
C PHE A 54 9.52 6.47 3.64
N ILE A 55 9.11 5.41 2.94
CA ILE A 55 9.72 4.09 3.08
C ILE A 55 11.15 4.08 2.51
N ASP A 56 11.38 4.72 1.36
CA ASP A 56 12.70 4.80 0.73
C ASP A 56 13.71 5.55 1.61
N ASP A 57 13.25 6.58 2.33
CA ASP A 57 14.05 7.40 3.25
C ASP A 57 13.91 6.94 4.71
N TRP A 58 13.74 5.66 4.93
CA TRP A 58 13.51 5.09 6.25
C TRP A 58 14.60 5.47 7.26
N GLY A 59 14.18 6.08 8.35
CA GLY A 59 15.08 6.57 9.39
C GLY A 59 14.49 6.48 10.80
N PRO A 60 15.09 7.18 11.76
CA PRO A 60 14.57 7.22 13.13
C PRO A 60 13.13 7.72 13.17
N ARG A 61 12.34 7.14 14.06
CA ARG A 61 10.93 7.50 14.25
C ARG A 61 10.81 8.87 14.90
N SER A 62 9.79 9.62 14.51
CA SER A 62 9.49 10.94 15.00
C SER A 62 7.98 11.09 15.24
N GLU A 63 7.60 11.97 16.17
CA GLU A 63 6.18 12.30 16.37
C GLU A 63 5.52 12.91 15.15
N SER A 64 6.29 13.62 14.31
CA SER A 64 5.81 14.17 13.05
C SER A 64 5.38 13.10 12.03
N ASP A 65 5.79 11.85 12.23
CA ASP A 65 5.46 10.73 11.34
C ASP A 65 4.07 10.14 11.60
N LEU A 66 3.35 10.58 12.63
CA LEU A 66 2.02 10.05 12.96
C LEU A 66 1.03 10.20 11.81
N ALA A 67 1.08 11.29 11.06
CA ALA A 67 0.22 11.50 9.88
C ALA A 67 0.51 10.47 8.78
N ILE A 68 1.78 10.12 8.57
CA ILE A 68 2.19 9.09 7.61
C ILE A 68 1.71 7.70 8.07
N TYR A 69 1.81 7.39 9.33
CA TYR A 69 1.31 6.13 9.89
C TYR A 69 -0.21 5.99 9.72
N ALA A 70 -0.96 7.07 9.91
CA ALA A 70 -2.41 7.10 9.66
C ALA A 70 -2.72 6.86 8.18
N THR A 71 -1.97 7.46 7.27
CA THR A 71 -2.10 7.25 5.83
C THR A 71 -1.82 5.80 5.45
N ALA A 72 -0.77 5.19 6.01
CA ALA A 72 -0.44 3.79 5.81
C ALA A 72 -1.58 2.86 6.26
N HIS A 73 -2.19 3.14 7.39
CA HIS A 73 -3.32 2.37 7.90
C HIS A 73 -4.56 2.47 7.00
N ARG A 74 -4.83 3.64 6.43
CA ARG A 74 -5.94 3.81 5.48
C ARG A 74 -5.70 3.09 4.17
N ALA A 75 -4.50 3.20 3.62
CA ALA A 75 -4.16 2.63 2.32
C ALA A 75 -4.00 1.11 2.37
N ARG A 76 -3.25 0.59 3.35
CA ARG A 76 -2.94 -0.85 3.52
C ARG A 76 -2.51 -1.53 2.23
N THR A 77 -1.84 -0.80 1.36
CA THR A 77 -1.52 -1.26 0.01
C THR A 77 -0.09 -0.90 -0.34
N VAL A 78 0.68 -1.88 -0.78
CA VAL A 78 2.00 -1.68 -1.37
C VAL A 78 1.85 -1.55 -2.87
N PHE A 79 2.36 -0.47 -3.43
CA PHE A 79 2.52 -0.28 -4.88
C PHE A 79 3.94 -0.67 -5.25
N TYR A 80 4.08 -1.61 -6.18
CA TYR A 80 5.39 -2.11 -6.59
C TYR A 80 5.46 -2.27 -8.10
N THR A 81 6.52 -1.71 -8.69
CA THR A 81 6.82 -1.88 -10.11
C THR A 81 8.11 -2.68 -10.24
N PRO A 82 8.05 -3.94 -10.67
CA PRO A 82 9.25 -4.75 -10.85
C PRO A 82 10.09 -4.26 -12.03
N GLU A 83 11.37 -4.62 -12.02
CA GLU A 83 12.25 -4.43 -13.18
C GLU A 83 11.76 -5.23 -14.38
N VAL A 84 12.21 -4.87 -15.60
CA VAL A 84 11.77 -5.50 -16.85
C VAL A 84 12.05 -7.01 -16.87
N GLN A 85 13.14 -7.46 -16.25
CA GLN A 85 13.48 -8.87 -16.09
C GLN A 85 13.89 -9.14 -14.65
N PRO A 86 12.93 -9.22 -13.71
CA PRO A 86 13.25 -9.38 -12.31
C PRO A 86 13.77 -10.78 -12.02
N LYS A 87 14.84 -10.86 -11.23
CA LYS A 87 15.25 -12.14 -10.64
C LYS A 87 14.27 -12.47 -9.51
N TYR A 88 13.88 -13.73 -9.41
CA TYR A 88 12.91 -14.17 -8.41
C TYR A 88 13.30 -13.77 -6.98
N ARG A 89 14.56 -13.96 -6.60
CA ARG A 89 15.05 -13.58 -5.26
C ARG A 89 14.97 -12.08 -5.00
N THR A 90 15.31 -11.26 -5.99
CA THR A 90 15.21 -9.79 -5.89
C THR A 90 13.77 -9.34 -5.76
N LEU A 91 12.87 -9.93 -6.56
CA LEU A 91 11.44 -9.63 -6.51
C LEU A 91 10.85 -9.91 -5.12
N ILE A 92 11.09 -11.10 -4.58
CA ILE A 92 10.60 -11.48 -3.26
C ILE A 92 11.18 -10.58 -2.16
N LYS A 93 12.48 -10.29 -2.22
CA LYS A 93 13.15 -9.42 -1.26
C LYS A 93 12.57 -8.02 -1.24
N ASP A 94 12.34 -7.44 -2.42
CA ASP A 94 11.78 -6.09 -2.54
C ASP A 94 10.33 -6.04 -2.01
N ILE A 95 9.51 -7.01 -2.38
CA ILE A 95 8.12 -7.10 -1.91
C ILE A 95 8.07 -7.23 -0.39
N GLU A 96 8.89 -8.10 0.19
CA GLU A 96 8.97 -8.28 1.64
C GLU A 96 9.47 -7.02 2.35
N PHE A 97 10.43 -6.33 1.76
CA PHE A 97 10.93 -5.07 2.29
C PHE A 97 9.81 -4.02 2.40
N TYR A 98 9.09 -3.76 1.30
CA TYR A 98 8.01 -2.76 1.29
C TYR A 98 6.84 -3.17 2.20
N ARG A 99 6.46 -4.42 2.18
CA ARG A 99 5.39 -4.93 3.06
C ARG A 99 5.76 -4.83 4.53
N GLY A 100 6.97 -5.22 4.89
CA GLY A 100 7.46 -5.13 6.26
C GLY A 100 7.48 -3.71 6.79
N LYS A 101 7.94 -2.74 5.98
CA LYS A 101 7.96 -1.33 6.35
C LYS A 101 6.56 -0.75 6.48
N LEU A 102 5.68 -1.07 5.53
CA LEU A 102 4.28 -0.63 5.59
C LEU A 102 3.55 -1.22 6.79
N ASP A 103 3.74 -2.51 7.06
CA ASP A 103 3.18 -3.17 8.24
C ASP A 103 3.66 -2.49 9.54
N ALA A 104 4.94 -2.12 9.61
CA ALA A 104 5.47 -1.38 10.75
C ALA A 104 4.78 -0.03 10.94
N CYS A 105 4.51 0.71 9.85
CA CYS A 105 3.76 1.96 9.91
C CYS A 105 2.33 1.76 10.43
N ILE A 106 1.65 0.74 9.95
CA ILE A 106 0.29 0.39 10.38
C ILE A 106 0.27 0.02 11.87
N MET A 107 1.25 -0.74 12.31
CA MET A 107 1.40 -1.11 13.73
C MET A 107 1.61 0.11 14.61
N GLU A 108 2.46 1.05 14.20
CA GLU A 108 2.69 2.31 14.92
C GLU A 108 1.39 3.13 15.04
N HIS A 109 0.60 3.19 13.97
CA HIS A 109 -0.70 3.87 14.01
C HIS A 109 -1.65 3.21 15.00
N LEU A 110 -1.76 1.87 14.97
CA LEU A 110 -2.63 1.13 15.88
C LEU A 110 -2.21 1.30 17.35
N MET A 111 -0.91 1.33 17.61
CA MET A 111 -0.39 1.58 18.96
C MET A 111 -0.69 3.01 19.42
N ALA A 112 -0.47 4.01 18.56
CA ALA A 112 -0.70 5.41 18.87
C ALA A 112 -2.17 5.74 19.12
N THR A 113 -3.09 5.00 18.47
CA THR A 113 -4.55 5.18 18.63
C THR A 113 -5.16 4.27 19.71
N GLY A 114 -4.35 3.52 20.44
CA GLY A 114 -4.82 2.64 21.52
C GLY A 114 -5.48 1.34 21.06
N GLN A 115 -5.32 0.94 19.77
CA GLN A 115 -5.93 -0.26 19.19
C GLN A 115 -5.02 -1.50 19.31
N ARG A 116 -4.34 -1.66 20.43
CA ARG A 116 -3.40 -2.77 20.68
C ARG A 116 -4.07 -4.14 20.59
N ASP A 117 -5.31 -4.26 21.04
CA ASP A 117 -6.06 -5.53 21.01
C ASP A 117 -6.30 -6.00 19.58
N ARG A 118 -6.65 -5.08 18.67
CA ARG A 118 -6.80 -5.39 17.25
C ARG A 118 -5.51 -5.90 16.63
N LEU A 119 -4.38 -5.30 17.00
CA LEU A 119 -3.08 -5.73 16.53
C LEU A 119 -2.75 -7.15 17.00
N HIS A 120 -3.00 -7.46 18.27
CA HIS A 120 -2.76 -8.79 18.82
C HIS A 120 -3.62 -9.86 18.14
N MET A 121 -4.90 -9.60 17.95
CA MET A 121 -5.80 -10.51 17.25
C MET A 121 -5.36 -10.78 15.81
N ARG A 122 -4.94 -9.76 15.07
CA ARG A 122 -4.43 -9.91 13.69
C ARG A 122 -3.15 -10.73 13.61
N ARG A 123 -2.23 -10.52 14.53
CA ARG A 123 -0.99 -11.31 14.61
C ARG A 123 -1.26 -12.78 14.91
N SER A 124 -2.16 -13.07 15.82
CA SER A 124 -2.51 -14.44 16.19
C SER A 124 -3.23 -15.19 15.08
N SER A 125 -4.00 -14.49 14.25
CA SER A 125 -4.69 -15.09 13.08
C SER A 125 -3.79 -15.29 11.87
N GLY A 126 -2.56 -14.77 11.88
CA GLY A 126 -1.67 -14.81 10.73
C GLY A 126 -2.11 -13.95 9.54
N GLU A 127 -3.09 -13.09 9.77
CA GLU A 127 -3.63 -12.22 8.74
C GLU A 127 -2.60 -11.19 8.28
N LYS A 128 -2.47 -11.02 6.97
CA LYS A 128 -1.60 -9.99 6.41
C LYS A 128 -2.25 -8.61 6.54
N LEU A 129 -1.47 -7.63 6.98
CA LEU A 129 -1.94 -6.27 7.17
C LEU A 129 -2.04 -5.48 5.88
N THR A 130 -1.39 -5.94 4.81
CA THR A 130 -1.23 -5.18 3.57
C THR A 130 -1.66 -5.96 2.34
N GLN A 131 -2.13 -5.21 1.35
CA GLN A 131 -2.39 -5.64 -0.01
C GLN A 131 -1.21 -5.28 -0.90
N LEU A 132 -0.95 -6.06 -1.93
CA LEU A 132 0.06 -5.77 -2.95
C LEU A 132 -0.61 -5.40 -4.28
N ILE A 133 -0.19 -4.31 -4.87
CA ILE A 133 -0.56 -3.87 -6.22
C ILE A 133 0.69 -3.70 -7.08
#